data_e1b00db3f5f094f5d2bf64135ad59262
#
_entry.id   e1b00db3f5f094f5d2bf64135ad59262
#
_cell.length_a   1.000
_cell.length_b   1.000
_cell.length_c   1.000
_cell.angle_alpha   90.00
_cell.angle_beta   90.00
_cell.angle_gamma   90.00
#
_symmetry.space_group_name_H-M   'P 1'
#
loop_
_entity.id
_entity.type
_entity.pdbx_description
1 polymer ?
#
loop_
_entity_poly.entity_id
_entity_poly.type
_entity_poly.pdbx_seq_one_letter_code
_entity_poly.pdbx_strand_id
1 'polypeptide(L)'
;MLRYIYGNDLHDYPKLAESMFQDRADQFKTRLGWDVSVNAQGHERDDYDDLNPLYVIWEESSGHHGGSMRFLPTTGPVMVNDHFSHLLGGGTLVSPLIWECTRFCLAQGAAPRVAAALMLGGGEIMAGFGVRHFVGVFDARMVRIYRMIESSPEILGTGGEGRSKISVGLWEFAPDA
;
A
#
# COMPACT_ATOMS: atom_id res chain seq x y z
N MET A 1 4.22 15.80 6.99
CA MET A 1 3.22 15.36 7.99
C MET A 1 2.38 14.24 7.42
N LEU A 2 1.78 13.36 8.25
CA LEU A 2 0.81 12.37 7.76
C LEU A 2 -0.53 13.01 7.45
N ARG A 3 -1.15 12.55 6.37
CA ARG A 3 -2.51 12.85 5.94
C ARG A 3 -3.27 11.54 5.74
N TYR A 4 -4.56 11.56 6.12
CA TYR A 4 -5.51 10.48 5.89
C TYR A 4 -6.61 11.05 5.00
N ILE A 5 -6.64 10.63 3.72
CA ILE A 5 -7.50 11.24 2.71
C ILE A 5 -8.23 10.14 1.95
N TYR A 6 -9.56 10.20 1.90
CA TYR A 6 -10.31 9.32 1.02
C TYR A 6 -10.12 9.71 -0.45
N GLY A 7 -10.23 8.72 -1.35
CA GLY A 7 -10.08 8.94 -2.79
C GLY A 7 -10.93 10.06 -3.33
N ASN A 8 -12.18 10.15 -2.87
CA ASN A 8 -13.11 11.20 -3.28
C ASN A 8 -12.71 12.61 -2.83
N ASP A 9 -11.88 12.73 -1.80
CA ASP A 9 -11.45 14.02 -1.24
C ASP A 9 -10.06 14.46 -1.76
N LEU A 10 -9.40 13.62 -2.61
CA LEU A 10 -8.09 13.97 -3.18
C LEU A 10 -8.13 15.24 -4.02
N HIS A 11 -9.28 15.61 -4.58
CA HIS A 11 -9.44 16.83 -5.36
C HIS A 11 -9.20 18.11 -4.55
N ASP A 12 -9.33 18.07 -3.20
CA ASP A 12 -9.01 19.18 -2.30
C ASP A 12 -7.49 19.36 -2.11
N TYR A 13 -6.70 18.34 -2.52
CA TYR A 13 -5.24 18.31 -2.40
C TYR A 13 -4.56 18.05 -3.75
N PRO A 14 -4.79 18.88 -4.79
CA PRO A 14 -4.41 18.56 -6.16
C PRO A 14 -2.90 18.35 -6.34
N LYS A 15 -2.08 19.18 -5.73
CA LYS A 15 -0.62 19.07 -5.79
C LYS A 15 -0.09 17.78 -5.15
N LEU A 16 -0.66 17.40 -4.00
CA LEU A 16 -0.30 16.18 -3.28
C LEU A 16 -0.74 14.94 -4.06
N ALA A 17 -1.97 14.94 -4.57
CA ALA A 17 -2.51 13.85 -5.37
C ALA A 17 -1.72 13.64 -6.67
N GLU A 18 -1.45 14.71 -7.41
CA GLU A 18 -0.69 14.66 -8.65
C GLU A 18 0.72 14.08 -8.42
N SER A 19 1.45 14.62 -7.45
CA SER A 19 2.80 14.12 -7.12
C SER A 19 2.79 12.68 -6.59
N MET A 20 1.76 12.25 -5.85
CA MET A 20 1.60 10.86 -5.42
C MET A 20 1.49 9.90 -6.62
N PHE A 21 0.61 10.20 -7.59
CA PHE A 21 0.43 9.34 -8.76
C PHE A 21 1.65 9.34 -9.70
N GLN A 22 2.40 10.45 -9.76
CA GLN A 22 3.67 10.53 -10.49
C GLN A 22 4.76 9.68 -9.81
N ASP A 23 4.91 9.77 -8.50
CA ASP A 23 5.88 8.98 -7.73
C ASP A 23 5.54 7.48 -7.78
N ARG A 24 4.25 7.12 -7.83
CA ARG A 24 3.81 5.73 -8.06
C ARG A 24 4.27 5.23 -9.43
N ALA A 25 4.12 6.05 -10.48
CA ALA A 25 4.60 5.70 -11.83
C ALA A 25 6.13 5.55 -11.85
N ASP A 26 6.86 6.46 -11.20
CA ASP A 26 8.31 6.35 -11.07
C ASP A 26 8.72 5.07 -10.32
N GLN A 27 8.13 4.80 -9.18
CA GLN A 27 8.48 3.62 -8.39
C GLN A 27 8.10 2.32 -9.09
N PHE A 28 6.84 2.16 -9.49
CA PHE A 28 6.34 0.86 -9.95
C PHE A 28 6.71 0.57 -11.40
N LYS A 29 6.62 1.55 -12.31
CA LYS A 29 6.96 1.36 -13.72
C LYS A 29 8.45 1.52 -13.95
N THR A 30 9.03 2.65 -13.57
CA THR A 30 10.40 3.01 -13.93
C THR A 30 11.43 2.24 -13.11
N ARG A 31 11.34 2.30 -11.78
CA ARG A 31 12.35 1.67 -10.91
C ARG A 31 12.17 0.17 -10.72
N LEU A 32 10.93 -0.30 -10.60
CA LEU A 32 10.62 -1.71 -10.33
C LEU A 32 10.30 -2.51 -11.60
N GLY A 33 9.94 -1.84 -12.70
CA GLY A 33 9.61 -2.50 -13.97
C GLY A 33 8.33 -3.34 -13.91
N TRP A 34 7.38 -2.96 -13.05
CA TRP A 34 6.12 -3.67 -12.94
C TRP A 34 5.22 -3.37 -14.15
N ASP A 35 4.38 -4.34 -14.49
CA ASP A 35 3.34 -4.16 -15.50
C ASP A 35 2.15 -3.40 -14.92
N VAL A 36 2.30 -2.07 -14.86
CA VAL A 36 1.27 -1.14 -14.39
C VAL A 36 0.94 -0.13 -15.47
N SER A 37 -0.31 0.38 -15.42
CA SER A 37 -0.79 1.39 -16.36
C SER A 37 -0.36 2.78 -15.92
N VAL A 38 0.22 3.53 -16.86
CA VAL A 38 0.57 4.95 -16.68
C VAL A 38 -0.15 5.74 -17.75
N ASN A 39 -0.93 6.75 -17.35
CA ASN A 39 -1.69 7.58 -18.27
C ASN A 39 -0.82 8.65 -18.98
N ALA A 40 -1.45 9.45 -19.86
CA ALA A 40 -0.75 10.49 -20.63
C ALA A 40 -0.17 11.61 -19.74
N GLN A 41 -0.68 11.79 -18.51
CA GLN A 41 -0.16 12.74 -17.53
C GLN A 41 1.03 12.18 -16.71
N GLY A 42 1.42 10.93 -16.97
CA GLY A 42 2.48 10.26 -16.21
C GLY A 42 2.04 9.71 -14.85
N HIS A 43 0.74 9.53 -14.62
CA HIS A 43 0.18 9.01 -13.39
C HIS A 43 -0.04 7.50 -13.47
N GLU A 44 0.43 6.75 -12.48
CA GLU A 44 0.05 5.36 -12.27
C GLU A 44 -1.25 5.33 -11.47
N ARG A 45 -2.30 4.77 -12.09
CA ARG A 45 -3.61 4.53 -11.48
C ARG A 45 -4.15 3.19 -11.92
N ASP A 46 -5.01 2.61 -11.08
CA ASP A 46 -5.76 1.39 -11.36
C ASP A 46 -7.23 1.55 -10.94
N ASP A 47 -8.06 0.54 -11.25
CA ASP A 47 -9.49 0.54 -10.96
C ASP A 47 -9.80 0.64 -9.46
N TYR A 48 -8.88 0.22 -8.58
CA TYR A 48 -9.05 0.32 -7.13
C TYR A 48 -8.92 1.74 -6.61
N ASP A 49 -8.28 2.64 -7.35
CA ASP A 49 -8.23 4.07 -6.99
C ASP A 49 -9.61 4.75 -7.15
N ASP A 50 -10.52 4.16 -7.94
CA ASP A 50 -11.88 4.65 -8.16
C ASP A 50 -12.90 4.11 -7.12
N LEU A 51 -12.47 3.19 -6.24
CA LEU A 51 -13.30 2.60 -5.18
C LEU A 51 -13.32 3.42 -3.88
N ASN A 52 -12.94 4.69 -3.93
CA ASN A 52 -12.83 5.57 -2.78
C ASN A 52 -11.95 5.01 -1.65
N PRO A 53 -10.73 4.54 -1.93
CA PRO A 53 -9.84 4.01 -0.91
C PRO A 53 -9.44 5.09 0.09
N LEU A 54 -9.00 4.65 1.28
CA LEU A 54 -8.31 5.52 2.23
C LEU A 54 -6.81 5.52 1.91
N TYR A 55 -6.27 6.70 1.65
CA TYR A 55 -4.84 6.90 1.50
C TYR A 55 -4.21 7.41 2.79
N VAL A 56 -3.08 6.85 3.17
CA VAL A 56 -2.14 7.45 4.11
C VAL A 56 -1.01 8.05 3.30
N ILE A 57 -0.82 9.35 3.42
CA ILE A 57 0.15 10.09 2.61
C ILE A 57 1.05 10.92 3.53
N TRP A 58 2.36 10.78 3.37
CA TRP A 58 3.31 11.72 3.92
C TRP A 58 3.44 12.92 2.99
N GLU A 59 2.96 14.07 3.48
CA GLU A 59 3.13 15.35 2.80
C GLU A 59 4.41 16.02 3.29
N GLU A 60 5.29 16.37 2.35
CA GLU A 60 6.50 17.16 2.61
C GLU A 60 6.14 18.63 2.85
N SER A 61 7.08 19.41 3.40
CA SER A 61 6.88 20.84 3.64
C SER A 61 6.60 21.65 2.36
N SER A 62 7.01 21.12 1.23
CA SER A 62 6.73 21.69 -0.11
C SER A 62 5.29 21.45 -0.59
N GLY A 63 4.51 20.62 0.11
CA GLY A 63 3.18 20.17 -0.29
C GLY A 63 3.18 19.02 -1.30
N HIS A 64 4.37 18.44 -1.60
CA HIS A 64 4.49 17.26 -2.45
C HIS A 64 4.42 15.96 -1.64
N HIS A 65 4.14 14.88 -2.34
CA HIS A 65 4.18 13.52 -1.83
C HIS A 65 5.62 13.11 -1.45
N GLY A 66 5.77 12.51 -0.28
CA GLY A 66 7.02 11.89 0.16
C GLY A 66 6.90 10.37 0.28
N GLY A 67 5.69 9.88 0.50
CA GLY A 67 5.35 8.46 0.54
C GLY A 67 3.88 8.24 0.82
N SER A 68 3.36 7.06 0.46
CA SER A 68 1.94 6.73 0.65
C SER A 68 1.66 5.23 0.71
N MET A 69 0.48 4.92 1.21
CA MET A 69 -0.17 3.60 1.16
C MET A 69 -1.65 3.79 0.83
N ARG A 70 -2.24 2.78 0.19
CA ARG A 70 -3.66 2.72 -0.13
C ARG A 70 -4.34 1.58 0.61
N PHE A 71 -5.51 1.85 1.20
CA PHE A 71 -6.27 0.89 1.98
C PHE A 71 -7.69 0.72 1.45
N LEU A 72 -8.14 -0.54 1.37
CA LEU A 72 -9.50 -0.94 1.05
C LEU A 72 -9.96 -2.08 1.97
N PRO A 73 -11.21 -2.09 2.43
CA PRO A 73 -11.76 -3.21 3.21
C PRO A 73 -11.93 -4.45 2.32
N THR A 74 -11.56 -5.64 2.84
CA THR A 74 -11.69 -6.90 2.08
C THR A 74 -13.13 -7.35 1.87
N THR A 75 -14.10 -6.65 2.44
CA THR A 75 -15.54 -6.85 2.19
C THR A 75 -16.00 -6.34 0.82
N GLY A 76 -15.17 -5.54 0.15
CA GLY A 76 -15.34 -5.11 -1.23
C GLY A 76 -14.25 -5.68 -2.15
N PRO A 77 -14.18 -5.21 -3.41
CA PRO A 77 -13.13 -5.63 -4.35
C PRO A 77 -11.74 -5.24 -3.84
N VAL A 78 -10.81 -6.20 -3.82
CA VAL A 78 -9.42 -6.01 -3.42
C VAL A 78 -8.49 -6.85 -4.29
N MET A 79 -7.27 -6.37 -4.52
CA MET A 79 -6.30 -7.01 -5.43
C MET A 79 -5.96 -8.43 -5.00
N VAL A 80 -5.82 -8.69 -3.71
CA VAL A 80 -5.45 -10.03 -3.19
C VAL A 80 -6.48 -11.07 -3.59
N ASN A 81 -7.76 -10.74 -3.55
CA ASN A 81 -8.84 -11.66 -3.94
C ASN A 81 -8.99 -11.77 -5.46
N ASP A 82 -8.88 -10.63 -6.17
CA ASP A 82 -9.17 -10.57 -7.60
C ASP A 82 -8.00 -11.12 -8.46
N HIS A 83 -6.75 -10.92 -8.02
CA HIS A 83 -5.57 -11.24 -8.83
C HIS A 83 -4.62 -12.26 -8.19
N PHE A 84 -4.68 -12.47 -6.87
CA PHE A 84 -3.71 -13.28 -6.13
C PHE A 84 -4.33 -14.44 -5.33
N SER A 85 -5.61 -14.76 -5.55
CA SER A 85 -6.29 -15.89 -4.89
C SER A 85 -5.57 -17.23 -5.08
N HIS A 86 -4.86 -17.41 -6.21
CA HIS A 86 -4.04 -18.59 -6.47
C HIS A 86 -2.90 -18.77 -5.44
N LEU A 87 -2.42 -17.69 -4.82
CA LEU A 87 -1.44 -17.75 -3.73
C LEU A 87 -2.07 -18.15 -2.38
N LEU A 88 -3.39 -18.10 -2.30
CA LEU A 88 -4.19 -18.52 -1.14
C LEU A 88 -4.85 -19.88 -1.36
N GLY A 89 -4.31 -20.72 -2.26
CA GLY A 89 -4.90 -22.02 -2.59
C GLY A 89 -6.26 -21.92 -3.30
N GLY A 90 -6.54 -20.79 -3.97
CA GLY A 90 -7.81 -20.49 -4.62
C GLY A 90 -8.89 -19.93 -3.66
N GLY A 91 -8.55 -19.70 -2.41
CA GLY A 91 -9.44 -19.04 -1.43
C GLY A 91 -9.46 -17.52 -1.56
N THR A 92 -10.35 -16.91 -0.79
CA THR A 92 -10.46 -15.45 -0.66
C THR A 92 -10.44 -15.02 0.80
N LEU A 93 -9.97 -13.82 1.07
CA LEU A 93 -10.00 -13.18 2.38
C LEU A 93 -11.11 -12.14 2.39
N VAL A 94 -12.19 -12.41 3.12
CA VAL A 94 -13.33 -11.50 3.24
C VAL A 94 -13.69 -11.34 4.72
N SER A 95 -13.41 -10.17 5.29
CA SER A 95 -13.73 -9.87 6.68
C SER A 95 -13.80 -8.35 6.90
N PRO A 96 -14.76 -7.84 7.70
CA PRO A 96 -14.76 -6.44 8.09
C PRO A 96 -13.55 -6.06 8.98
N LEU A 97 -12.86 -7.06 9.54
CA LEU A 97 -11.70 -6.87 10.41
C LEU A 97 -10.35 -6.98 9.65
N ILE A 98 -10.39 -7.19 8.33
CA ILE A 98 -9.21 -7.28 7.47
C ILE A 98 -9.32 -6.25 6.36
N TRP A 99 -8.33 -5.37 6.27
CA TRP A 99 -8.20 -4.43 5.16
C TRP A 99 -6.99 -4.78 4.31
N GLU A 100 -7.06 -4.51 3.02
CA GLU A 100 -5.91 -4.63 2.12
C GLU A 100 -5.09 -3.34 2.12
N CYS A 101 -3.77 -3.49 2.30
CA CYS A 101 -2.79 -2.43 2.11
C CYS A 101 -2.05 -2.65 0.79
N THR A 102 -2.15 -1.68 -0.12
CA THR A 102 -1.47 -1.71 -1.41
C THR A 102 -0.72 -0.42 -1.70
N ARG A 103 0.05 -0.40 -2.77
CA ARG A 103 0.72 0.81 -3.28
C ARG A 103 1.60 1.49 -2.22
N PHE A 104 2.32 0.70 -1.40
CA PHE A 104 3.39 1.25 -0.57
C PHE A 104 4.43 1.91 -1.49
N CYS A 105 4.47 3.22 -1.48
CA CYS A 105 5.27 4.02 -2.38
C CYS A 105 6.09 5.04 -1.59
N LEU A 106 7.35 5.19 -1.96
CA LEU A 106 8.22 6.25 -1.44
C LEU A 106 8.72 7.09 -2.61
N ALA A 107 8.63 8.41 -2.47
CA ALA A 107 9.24 9.34 -3.41
C ALA A 107 10.74 9.08 -3.53
N GLN A 108 11.32 9.38 -4.67
CA GLN A 108 12.77 9.23 -4.85
C GLN A 108 13.52 10.15 -3.86
N GLY A 109 14.44 9.55 -3.09
CA GLY A 109 15.20 10.28 -2.06
C GLY A 109 14.44 10.54 -0.77
N ALA A 110 13.27 9.94 -0.56
CA ALA A 110 12.53 10.06 0.69
C ALA A 110 13.38 9.65 1.90
N ALA A 111 13.29 10.42 2.97
CA ALA A 111 14.00 10.12 4.20
C ALA A 111 13.48 8.81 4.84
N PRO A 112 14.35 8.02 5.53
CA PRO A 112 13.93 6.76 6.17
C PRO A 112 12.73 6.91 7.14
N ARG A 113 12.61 8.08 7.80
CA ARG A 113 11.48 8.40 8.67
C ARG A 113 10.11 8.36 7.98
N VAL A 114 10.06 8.55 6.65
CA VAL A 114 8.80 8.54 5.90
C VAL A 114 8.19 7.14 5.93
N ALA A 115 8.99 6.10 5.67
CA ALA A 115 8.53 4.72 5.75
C ALA A 115 8.02 4.36 7.16
N ALA A 116 8.76 4.74 8.20
CA ALA A 116 8.36 4.52 9.59
C ALA A 116 7.05 5.26 9.92
N ALA A 117 6.91 6.51 9.47
CA ALA A 117 5.68 7.28 9.67
C ALA A 117 4.46 6.64 8.97
N LEU A 118 4.64 6.08 7.76
CA LEU A 118 3.58 5.36 7.07
C LEU A 118 3.15 4.10 7.85
N MET A 119 4.08 3.36 8.44
CA MET A 119 3.75 2.21 9.29
C MET A 119 2.95 2.61 10.52
N LEU A 120 3.37 3.71 11.20
CA LEU A 120 2.59 4.28 12.31
C LEU A 120 1.18 4.67 11.86
N GLY A 121 1.06 5.32 10.70
CA GLY A 121 -0.23 5.67 10.10
C GLY A 121 -1.11 4.45 9.84
N GLY A 122 -0.53 3.33 9.41
CA GLY A 122 -1.22 2.04 9.31
C GLY A 122 -1.76 1.57 10.66
N GLY A 123 -0.95 1.63 11.72
CA GLY A 123 -1.38 1.32 13.09
C GLY A 123 -2.54 2.22 13.58
N GLU A 124 -2.49 3.51 13.27
CA GLU A 124 -3.57 4.45 13.61
C GLU A 124 -4.89 4.10 12.88
N ILE A 125 -4.82 3.65 11.61
CA ILE A 125 -6.00 3.14 10.90
C ILE A 125 -6.56 1.91 11.61
N MET A 126 -5.71 0.94 11.93
CA MET A 126 -6.15 -0.28 12.62
C MET A 126 -6.85 0.06 13.92
N ALA A 127 -6.27 0.91 14.75
CA ALA A 127 -6.86 1.36 16.01
C ALA A 127 -8.16 2.14 15.80
N GLY A 128 -8.17 3.09 14.87
CA GLY A 128 -9.31 3.99 14.64
C GLY A 128 -10.53 3.30 14.04
N PHE A 129 -10.34 2.30 13.18
CA PHE A 129 -11.42 1.55 12.52
C PHE A 129 -11.70 0.19 13.15
N GLY A 130 -10.98 -0.21 14.20
CA GLY A 130 -11.13 -1.53 14.81
C GLY A 130 -10.70 -2.68 13.90
N VAL A 131 -9.81 -2.41 12.96
CA VAL A 131 -9.26 -3.41 12.05
C VAL A 131 -8.22 -4.23 12.80
N ARG A 132 -8.25 -5.56 12.63
CA ARG A 132 -7.32 -6.46 13.32
C ARG A 132 -6.12 -6.85 12.46
N HIS A 133 -6.29 -6.89 11.14
CA HIS A 133 -5.24 -7.31 10.24
C HIS A 133 -5.20 -6.44 8.99
N PHE A 134 -4.00 -6.22 8.48
CA PHE A 134 -3.79 -5.83 7.09
C PHE A 134 -3.29 -7.02 6.28
N VAL A 135 -3.82 -7.19 5.08
CA VAL A 135 -3.30 -8.11 4.06
C VAL A 135 -2.64 -7.29 2.96
N GLY A 136 -1.56 -7.80 2.41
CA GLY A 136 -0.87 -7.15 1.27
C GLY A 136 -0.08 -8.15 0.46
N VAL A 137 0.14 -7.81 -0.81
CA VAL A 137 0.96 -8.59 -1.74
C VAL A 137 2.24 -7.82 -2.01
N PHE A 138 3.38 -8.49 -1.92
CA PHE A 138 4.69 -7.87 -2.06
C PHE A 138 5.72 -8.82 -2.70
N ASP A 139 6.74 -8.23 -3.30
CA ASP A 139 7.85 -8.96 -3.88
C ASP A 139 9.00 -9.22 -2.88
N ALA A 140 9.97 -10.02 -3.31
CA ALA A 140 11.11 -10.42 -2.47
C ALA A 140 11.93 -9.23 -1.93
N ARG A 141 11.92 -8.07 -2.60
CA ARG A 141 12.66 -6.86 -2.18
C ARG A 141 12.08 -6.27 -0.90
N MET A 142 10.76 -6.34 -0.74
CA MET A 142 10.07 -5.80 0.42
C MET A 142 10.35 -6.57 1.71
N VAL A 143 10.70 -7.87 1.62
CA VAL A 143 11.03 -8.71 2.79
C VAL A 143 12.14 -8.08 3.63
N ARG A 144 13.18 -7.53 2.97
CA ARG A 144 14.27 -6.86 3.67
C ARG A 144 13.80 -5.57 4.36
N ILE A 145 12.94 -4.80 3.68
CA ILE A 145 12.40 -3.54 4.22
C ILE A 145 11.58 -3.85 5.47
N TYR A 146 10.66 -4.81 5.40
CA TYR A 146 9.82 -5.19 6.55
C TYR A 146 10.63 -5.69 7.75
N ARG A 147 11.74 -6.42 7.51
CA ARG A 147 12.65 -6.82 8.58
C ARG A 147 13.36 -5.62 9.23
N MET A 148 13.78 -4.65 8.42
CA MET A 148 14.49 -3.45 8.94
C MET A 148 13.60 -2.56 9.80
N ILE A 149 12.30 -2.53 9.52
CA ILE A 149 11.31 -1.74 10.28
C ILE A 149 10.56 -2.59 11.32
N GLU A 150 11.03 -3.83 11.57
CA GLU A 150 10.45 -4.77 12.53
C GLU A 150 8.94 -5.04 12.33
N SER A 151 8.48 -4.92 11.08
CA SER A 151 7.08 -5.12 10.68
C SER A 151 6.94 -6.26 9.67
N SER A 152 7.46 -7.45 9.99
CA SER A 152 7.36 -8.63 9.12
C SER A 152 6.00 -9.29 9.26
N PRO A 153 5.29 -9.57 8.15
CA PRO A 153 3.99 -10.23 8.19
C PRO A 153 4.11 -11.75 8.40
N GLU A 154 3.02 -12.37 8.83
CA GLU A 154 2.78 -13.79 8.61
C GLU A 154 2.59 -14.03 7.10
N ILE A 155 3.27 -15.04 6.55
CA ILE A 155 3.17 -15.38 5.12
C ILE A 155 2.03 -16.39 4.93
N LEU A 156 0.99 -15.98 4.23
CA LEU A 156 -0.17 -16.82 3.90
C LEU A 156 0.04 -17.67 2.65
N GLY A 157 0.86 -17.18 1.71
CA GLY A 157 1.16 -17.90 0.50
C GLY A 157 2.23 -17.22 -0.34
N THR A 158 2.87 -17.99 -1.22
CA THR A 158 3.94 -17.50 -2.08
C THR A 158 3.85 -18.12 -3.48
N GLY A 159 4.32 -17.38 -4.48
CA GLY A 159 4.46 -17.85 -5.87
C GLY A 159 5.68 -17.24 -6.55
N GLY A 160 6.12 -17.85 -7.64
CA GLY A 160 7.32 -17.44 -8.34
C GLY A 160 8.61 -17.83 -7.61
N GLU A 161 9.75 -17.51 -8.24
CA GLU A 161 11.08 -17.86 -7.73
C GLU A 161 12.04 -16.67 -7.79
N GLY A 162 13.05 -16.68 -6.93
CA GLY A 162 14.10 -15.68 -6.91
C GLY A 162 13.58 -14.26 -6.73
N ARG A 163 13.95 -13.35 -7.62
CA ARG A 163 13.55 -11.94 -7.57
C ARG A 163 12.08 -11.70 -7.97
N SER A 164 11.49 -12.65 -8.71
CA SER A 164 10.08 -12.60 -9.11
C SER A 164 9.13 -13.24 -8.07
N LYS A 165 9.68 -13.69 -6.94
CA LYS A 165 8.88 -14.24 -5.85
C LYS A 165 7.92 -13.19 -5.30
N ILE A 166 6.63 -13.53 -5.28
CA ILE A 166 5.56 -12.73 -4.71
C ILE A 166 5.01 -13.46 -3.49
N SER A 167 4.69 -12.73 -2.45
CA SER A 167 4.11 -13.25 -1.21
C SER A 167 2.86 -12.49 -0.84
N VAL A 168 1.89 -13.20 -0.27
CA VAL A 168 0.76 -12.61 0.46
C VAL A 168 1.11 -12.62 1.94
N GLY A 169 1.11 -11.47 2.56
CA GLY A 169 1.39 -11.30 3.98
C GLY A 169 0.21 -10.75 4.75
N LEU A 170 0.11 -11.18 6.00
CA LEU A 170 -0.88 -10.71 6.97
C LEU A 170 -0.16 -10.05 8.14
N TRP A 171 -0.45 -8.78 8.40
CA TRP A 171 0.02 -8.04 9.57
C TRP A 171 -1.08 -8.00 10.61
N GLU A 172 -0.76 -8.40 11.83
CA GLU A 172 -1.67 -8.30 12.96
C GLU A 172 -1.46 -6.97 13.70
N PHE A 173 -2.55 -6.39 14.16
CA PHE A 173 -2.50 -5.23 15.04
C PHE A 173 -2.25 -5.70 16.48
N ALA A 174 -1.11 -5.30 17.04
CA ALA A 174 -0.77 -5.50 18.43
C ALA A 174 -0.83 -4.13 19.16
N PRO A 175 -1.90 -3.85 19.89
CA PRO A 175 -2.09 -2.53 20.54
C PRO A 175 -1.04 -2.22 21.61
N ASP A 176 -0.30 -3.24 22.05
CA ASP A 176 0.72 -3.15 23.11
C ASP A 176 2.16 -3.20 22.58
N ALA A 177 2.35 -3.08 21.26
CA ALA A 177 3.67 -3.14 20.63
C ALA A 177 4.29 -1.75 20.44
#